data_0d2aa0fba9f16877304388ad47554aab
#
_entry.id   0d2aa0fba9f16877304388ad47554aab
#
_cell.length_a   1.000
_cell.length_b   1.000
_cell.length_c   1.000
_cell.angle_alpha   90.00
_cell.angle_beta   90.00
_cell.angle_gamma   90.00
#
_symmetry.space_group_name_H-M   'P 1'
#
loop_
_entity.id
_entity.type
_entity.pdbx_description
1 polymer ?
#
loop_
_entity_poly.entity_id
_entity_poly.type
_entity_poly.pdbx_seq_one_letter_code
_entity_poly.pdbx_strand_id
1 'polypeptide(L)'
;MIFLLQHFVINSLSLISPDAFNEASHFMGTNPIVQFLFQPILIFGVVFHFIMGFFLDLRNRKSRSNSYVYNKPSANSSWFSRNMIISGITVLAFLAIHFIDFWIPEINYKYIQQSTEDPTRYYHELHEKFALLPRVIAYVVAFFFLSLHLLHGFQSSFQSVGVSTNKTRLTFNKIGNIFAIAVPFGFIVIALFHYLTQH
;
A
#
# COMPACT_ATOMS: atom_id res chain seq x y z
N MET A 1 -2.60 1.83 8.01
CA MET A 1 -1.23 1.76 8.54
C MET A 1 -0.92 0.42 9.17
N ILE A 2 -1.70 -0.06 10.17
CA ILE A 2 -1.46 -1.35 10.87
C ILE A 2 -1.39 -2.51 9.86
N PHE A 3 -2.37 -2.62 8.96
CA PHE A 3 -2.36 -3.64 7.90
C PHE A 3 -1.10 -3.57 7.03
N LEU A 4 -0.68 -2.38 6.59
CA LEU A 4 0.50 -2.24 5.75
C LEU A 4 1.78 -2.67 6.47
N LEU A 5 1.89 -2.37 7.78
CA LEU A 5 3.00 -2.85 8.61
C LEU A 5 2.98 -4.37 8.75
N GLN A 6 1.83 -4.96 9.08
CA GLN A 6 1.65 -6.41 9.19
C GLN A 6 1.99 -7.09 7.85
N HIS A 7 1.47 -6.56 6.76
CA HIS A 7 1.74 -7.07 5.41
C HIS A 7 3.23 -7.01 5.08
N PHE A 8 3.90 -5.92 5.44
CA PHE A 8 5.35 -5.80 5.28
C PHE A 8 6.12 -6.82 6.11
N VAL A 9 5.76 -7.00 7.39
CA VAL A 9 6.42 -7.98 8.28
C VAL A 9 6.30 -9.39 7.71
N ILE A 10 5.10 -9.81 7.28
CA ILE A 10 4.88 -11.14 6.70
C ILE A 10 5.70 -11.30 5.42
N ASN A 11 5.66 -10.32 4.51
CA ASN A 11 6.44 -10.42 3.27
C ASN A 11 7.95 -10.41 3.51
N SER A 12 8.43 -9.76 4.58
CA SER A 12 9.84 -9.77 4.95
C SER A 12 10.34 -11.16 5.38
N LEU A 13 9.45 -12.05 5.84
CA LEU A 13 9.80 -13.45 6.15
C LEU A 13 10.29 -14.18 4.90
N SER A 14 9.82 -13.81 3.71
CA SER A 14 10.26 -14.42 2.46
C SER A 14 11.74 -14.20 2.15
N LEU A 15 12.37 -13.18 2.76
CA LEU A 15 13.82 -12.94 2.65
C LEU A 15 14.64 -13.84 3.57
N ILE A 16 14.01 -14.44 4.58
CA ILE A 16 14.70 -15.17 5.66
C ILE A 16 14.46 -16.68 5.51
N SER A 17 13.19 -17.09 5.33
CA SER A 17 12.78 -18.49 5.27
C SER A 17 11.50 -18.64 4.44
N PRO A 18 11.55 -19.47 3.37
CA PRO A 18 10.35 -19.87 2.63
C PRO A 18 9.27 -20.48 3.52
N ASP A 19 9.66 -21.34 4.47
CA ASP A 19 8.72 -22.03 5.37
C ASP A 19 8.01 -21.05 6.31
N ALA A 20 8.75 -20.11 6.93
CA ALA A 20 8.16 -19.10 7.81
C ALA A 20 7.21 -18.17 7.05
N PHE A 21 7.54 -17.82 5.80
CA PHE A 21 6.64 -17.03 4.95
C PHE A 21 5.38 -17.82 4.57
N ASN A 22 5.53 -19.08 4.20
CA ASN A 22 4.44 -19.97 3.86
C ASN A 22 3.49 -20.16 5.04
N GLU A 23 4.00 -20.45 6.24
CA GLU A 23 3.20 -20.62 7.46
C GLU A 23 2.39 -19.36 7.79
N ALA A 24 3.05 -18.19 7.80
CA ALA A 24 2.39 -16.91 8.08
C ALA A 24 1.33 -16.57 7.01
N SER A 25 1.64 -16.80 5.73
CA SER A 25 0.71 -16.54 4.61
C SER A 25 -0.47 -17.49 4.64
N HIS A 26 -0.24 -18.77 4.91
CA HIS A 26 -1.29 -19.78 5.07
C HIS A 26 -2.24 -19.41 6.23
N PHE A 27 -1.68 -19.07 7.39
CA PHE A 27 -2.49 -18.61 8.52
C PHE A 27 -3.37 -17.40 8.16
N MET A 28 -2.81 -16.39 7.50
CA MET A 28 -3.58 -15.21 7.07
C MET A 28 -4.63 -15.55 6.03
N GLY A 29 -4.33 -16.50 5.17
CA GLY A 29 -5.22 -16.94 4.11
C GLY A 29 -6.33 -17.88 4.57
N THR A 30 -6.19 -18.61 5.69
CA THR A 30 -7.15 -19.62 6.17
C THR A 30 -7.91 -19.22 7.42
N ASN A 31 -7.40 -18.27 8.20
CA ASN A 31 -8.05 -17.83 9.44
C ASN A 31 -9.41 -17.16 9.15
N PRO A 32 -10.54 -17.67 9.70
CA PRO A 32 -11.87 -17.13 9.42
C PRO A 32 -12.06 -15.67 9.84
N ILE A 33 -11.42 -15.24 10.94
CA ILE A 33 -11.52 -13.86 11.42
C ILE A 33 -10.84 -12.91 10.42
N VAL A 34 -9.69 -13.33 9.86
CA VAL A 34 -8.99 -12.55 8.84
C VAL A 34 -9.83 -12.46 7.58
N GLN A 35 -10.36 -13.58 7.09
CA GLN A 35 -11.10 -13.64 5.83
C GLN A 35 -12.46 -12.95 5.89
N PHE A 36 -13.24 -13.19 6.96
CA PHE A 36 -14.64 -12.75 7.02
C PHE A 36 -14.87 -11.46 7.82
N LEU A 37 -13.87 -11.02 8.59
CA LEU A 37 -13.97 -9.76 9.34
C LEU A 37 -12.95 -8.73 8.86
N PHE A 38 -11.64 -9.02 8.94
CA PHE A 38 -10.63 -8.01 8.66
C PHE A 38 -10.50 -7.69 7.17
N GLN A 39 -10.58 -8.67 6.30
CA GLN A 39 -10.46 -8.48 4.86
C GLN A 39 -11.61 -7.63 4.27
N PRO A 40 -12.90 -7.87 4.57
CA PRO A 40 -13.98 -6.98 4.14
C PRO A 40 -13.88 -5.56 4.69
N ILE A 41 -13.49 -5.40 5.97
CA ILE A 41 -13.27 -4.07 6.57
C ILE A 41 -12.16 -3.33 5.84
N LEU A 42 -11.06 -4.03 5.52
CA LEU A 42 -9.94 -3.44 4.79
C LEU A 42 -10.35 -3.00 3.38
N ILE A 43 -11.03 -3.88 2.63
CA ILE A 43 -11.49 -3.57 1.27
C ILE A 43 -12.46 -2.38 1.30
N PHE A 44 -13.43 -2.40 2.20
CA PHE A 44 -14.36 -1.28 2.37
C PHE A 44 -13.62 0.02 2.70
N GLY A 45 -12.66 -0.02 3.64
CA GLY A 45 -11.87 1.15 4.02
C GLY A 45 -11.06 1.72 2.87
N VAL A 46 -10.44 0.86 2.04
CA VAL A 46 -9.70 1.27 0.84
C VAL A 46 -10.62 1.90 -0.19
N VAL A 47 -11.75 1.26 -0.52
CA VAL A 47 -12.73 1.79 -1.48
C VAL A 47 -13.28 3.13 -1.00
N PHE A 48 -13.69 3.22 0.27
CA PHE A 48 -14.16 4.46 0.87
C PHE A 48 -13.11 5.57 0.81
N HIS A 49 -11.85 5.26 1.13
CA HIS A 49 -10.73 6.21 1.07
C HIS A 49 -10.56 6.79 -0.35
N PHE A 50 -10.59 5.95 -1.38
CA PHE A 50 -10.49 6.41 -2.77
C PHE A 50 -11.67 7.28 -3.18
N ILE A 51 -12.90 6.82 -2.91
CA ILE A 51 -14.12 7.58 -3.27
C ILE A 51 -14.10 8.95 -2.60
N MET A 52 -13.81 8.99 -1.29
CA MET A 52 -13.73 10.25 -0.54
C MET A 52 -12.60 11.14 -1.01
N GLY A 53 -11.44 10.57 -1.37
CA GLY A 53 -10.31 11.31 -1.91
C GLY A 53 -10.67 12.02 -3.22
N PHE A 54 -11.29 11.34 -4.16
CA PHE A 54 -11.76 11.92 -5.42
C PHE A 54 -12.88 12.96 -5.20
N PHE A 55 -13.85 12.65 -4.34
CA PHE A 55 -14.93 13.57 -4.03
C PHE A 55 -14.41 14.89 -3.44
N LEU A 56 -13.49 14.82 -2.49
CA LEU A 56 -12.90 15.99 -1.87
C LEU A 56 -12.03 16.79 -2.86
N ASP A 57 -11.26 16.13 -3.71
CA ASP A 57 -10.47 16.81 -4.75
C ASP A 57 -11.39 17.57 -5.72
N LEU A 58 -12.46 16.92 -6.23
CA LEU A 58 -13.44 17.56 -7.11
C LEU A 58 -14.13 18.75 -6.43
N ARG A 59 -14.54 18.60 -5.18
CA ARG A 59 -15.14 19.69 -4.41
C ARG A 59 -14.19 20.87 -4.22
N ASN A 60 -12.93 20.58 -3.89
CA ASN A 60 -11.91 21.61 -3.71
C ASN A 60 -11.59 22.34 -5.02
N ARG A 61 -11.62 21.66 -6.17
CA ARG A 61 -11.45 22.31 -7.49
C ARG A 61 -12.63 23.21 -7.82
N LYS A 62 -13.86 22.77 -7.55
CA LYS A 62 -15.08 23.56 -7.82
C LYS A 62 -15.22 24.79 -6.94
N SER A 63 -14.73 24.76 -5.69
CA SER A 63 -14.83 25.89 -4.77
C SER A 63 -13.84 27.03 -5.09
N ARG A 64 -12.91 26.80 -6.02
CA ARG A 64 -11.98 27.85 -6.51
C ARG A 64 -12.62 28.63 -7.66
N SER A 65 -13.56 29.51 -7.32
CA SER A 65 -14.27 30.32 -8.33
C SER A 65 -13.47 31.53 -8.85
N ASN A 66 -12.38 31.93 -8.20
CA ASN A 66 -11.50 33.01 -8.65
C ASN A 66 -10.08 32.49 -8.87
N SER A 67 -9.56 32.59 -10.09
CA SER A 67 -8.13 32.43 -10.36
C SER A 67 -7.36 33.58 -9.67
N TYR A 68 -6.42 33.22 -8.79
CA TYR A 68 -5.53 34.22 -8.21
C TYR A 68 -4.75 34.94 -9.31
N VAL A 69 -4.84 36.27 -9.34
CA VAL A 69 -4.03 37.12 -10.24
C VAL A 69 -2.52 36.95 -9.94
N TYR A 70 -2.18 36.58 -8.72
CA TYR A 70 -0.84 36.18 -8.29
C TYR A 70 -0.87 34.82 -7.62
N ASN A 71 -0.60 33.76 -8.39
CA ASN A 71 -0.53 32.41 -7.85
C ASN A 71 0.94 32.07 -7.50
N LYS A 72 1.28 32.07 -6.21
CA LYS A 72 2.52 31.45 -5.70
C LYS A 72 2.18 30.15 -4.97
N PRO A 73 1.97 29.04 -5.71
CA PRO A 73 1.54 27.76 -5.11
C PRO A 73 2.54 27.23 -4.09
N SER A 74 3.84 27.50 -4.29
CA SER A 74 4.93 27.06 -3.40
C SER A 74 4.93 27.74 -2.03
N ALA A 75 4.27 28.91 -1.90
CA ALA A 75 4.18 29.60 -0.61
C ALA A 75 3.16 28.98 0.35
N ASN A 76 2.12 28.30 -0.19
CA ASN A 76 0.95 27.85 0.58
C ASN A 76 0.77 26.33 0.61
N SER A 77 1.48 25.55 -0.25
CA SER A 77 1.35 24.10 -0.31
C SER A 77 2.62 23.42 -0.85
N SER A 78 2.95 22.26 -0.31
CA SER A 78 4.07 21.45 -0.82
C SER A 78 3.75 20.90 -2.21
N TRP A 79 4.80 20.56 -2.98
CA TRP A 79 4.64 19.86 -4.27
C TRP A 79 3.86 18.55 -4.10
N PHE A 80 4.14 17.79 -3.05
CA PHE A 80 3.48 16.54 -2.71
C PHE A 80 1.98 16.72 -2.46
N SER A 81 1.59 17.80 -1.74
CA SER A 81 0.17 18.11 -1.49
C SER A 81 -0.59 18.42 -2.79
N ARG A 82 0.04 19.11 -3.72
CA ARG A 82 -0.58 19.44 -5.01
C ARG A 82 -0.73 18.26 -5.95
N ASN A 83 0.15 17.26 -5.83
CA ASN A 83 0.19 16.07 -6.69
C ASN A 83 -0.31 14.80 -5.98
N MET A 84 -1.02 14.95 -4.85
CA MET A 84 -1.55 13.82 -4.10
C MET A 84 -2.49 12.94 -4.92
N ILE A 85 -3.25 13.53 -5.83
CA ILE A 85 -4.15 12.78 -6.71
C ILE A 85 -3.37 11.86 -7.67
N ILE A 86 -2.20 12.30 -8.16
CA ILE A 86 -1.36 11.50 -9.05
C ILE A 86 -0.82 10.27 -8.30
N SER A 87 -0.27 10.48 -7.10
CA SER A 87 0.18 9.35 -6.28
C SER A 87 -0.98 8.42 -5.89
N GLY A 88 -2.15 8.97 -5.61
CA GLY A 88 -3.37 8.19 -5.32
C GLY A 88 -3.81 7.32 -6.49
N ILE A 89 -3.85 7.86 -7.71
CA ILE A 89 -4.18 7.10 -8.93
C ILE A 89 -3.14 6.00 -9.19
N THR A 90 -1.85 6.30 -9.00
CA THR A 90 -0.78 5.30 -9.16
C THR A 90 -0.93 4.16 -8.15
N VAL A 91 -1.24 4.47 -6.88
CA VAL A 91 -1.51 3.47 -5.85
C VAL A 91 -2.76 2.65 -6.18
N LEU A 92 -3.82 3.27 -6.73
CA LEU A 92 -5.01 2.54 -7.18
C LEU A 92 -4.71 1.57 -8.33
N ALA A 93 -3.95 2.02 -9.34
CA ALA A 93 -3.51 1.15 -10.44
C ALA A 93 -2.64 0.00 -9.92
N PHE A 94 -1.75 0.26 -8.98
CA PHE A 94 -0.97 -0.77 -8.30
C PHE A 94 -1.85 -1.79 -7.57
N LEU A 95 -2.85 -1.34 -6.81
CA LEU A 95 -3.76 -2.26 -6.12
C LEU A 95 -4.53 -3.15 -7.09
N ALA A 96 -4.91 -2.63 -8.26
CA ALA A 96 -5.53 -3.46 -9.30
C ALA A 96 -4.59 -4.58 -9.78
N ILE A 97 -3.32 -4.25 -10.08
CA ILE A 97 -2.30 -5.23 -10.46
C ILE A 97 -2.07 -6.22 -9.31
N HIS A 98 -1.94 -5.74 -8.08
CA HIS A 98 -1.72 -6.56 -6.90
C HIS A 98 -2.88 -7.55 -6.64
N PHE A 99 -4.11 -7.14 -6.85
CA PHE A 99 -5.27 -8.04 -6.74
C PHE A 99 -5.28 -9.09 -7.85
N ILE A 100 -4.92 -8.72 -9.08
CA ILE A 100 -4.79 -9.66 -10.20
C ILE A 100 -3.68 -10.68 -9.94
N ASP A 101 -2.58 -10.26 -9.31
CA ASP A 101 -1.44 -11.12 -9.06
C ASP A 101 -1.63 -12.10 -7.90
N PHE A 102 -2.32 -11.69 -6.84
CA PHE A 102 -2.38 -12.45 -5.59
C PHE A 102 -3.80 -12.73 -5.10
N TRP A 103 -4.66 -11.73 -5.00
CA TRP A 103 -5.98 -11.92 -4.38
C TRP A 103 -6.96 -12.70 -5.26
N ILE A 104 -7.03 -12.39 -6.55
CA ILE A 104 -7.90 -13.09 -7.50
C ILE A 104 -7.48 -14.57 -7.65
N PRO A 105 -6.18 -14.92 -7.84
CA PRO A 105 -5.75 -16.31 -7.83
C PRO A 105 -6.08 -17.06 -6.53
N GLU A 106 -5.92 -16.40 -5.37
CA GLU A 106 -6.26 -16.99 -4.08
C GLU A 106 -7.76 -17.32 -3.96
N ILE A 107 -8.63 -16.39 -4.37
CA ILE A 107 -10.08 -16.61 -4.41
C ILE A 107 -10.44 -17.74 -5.37
N ASN A 108 -9.83 -17.75 -6.56
CA ASN A 108 -10.05 -18.79 -7.54
C ASN A 108 -9.64 -20.17 -7.02
N TYR A 109 -8.46 -20.26 -6.41
CA TYR A 109 -7.93 -21.50 -5.83
C TYR A 109 -8.86 -22.08 -4.75
N LYS A 110 -9.32 -21.24 -3.83
CA LYS A 110 -10.11 -21.66 -2.66
C LYS A 110 -11.57 -21.91 -2.95
N TYR A 111 -12.22 -21.01 -3.67
CA TYR A 111 -13.69 -20.99 -3.75
C TYR A 111 -14.23 -21.46 -5.10
N ILE A 112 -13.45 -21.38 -6.19
CA ILE A 112 -13.89 -21.78 -7.52
C ILE A 112 -13.36 -23.18 -7.84
N GLN A 113 -12.06 -23.39 -7.72
CA GLN A 113 -11.43 -24.68 -7.99
C GLN A 113 -11.58 -25.68 -6.83
N GLN A 114 -11.85 -25.18 -5.62
CA GLN A 114 -11.93 -25.97 -4.39
C GLN A 114 -10.73 -26.91 -4.24
N SER A 115 -9.55 -26.41 -4.59
CA SER A 115 -8.31 -27.19 -4.55
C SER A 115 -7.97 -27.60 -3.12
N THR A 116 -7.30 -28.74 -2.96
CA THR A 116 -6.78 -29.17 -1.66
C THR A 116 -5.82 -28.11 -1.12
N GLU A 117 -5.91 -27.82 0.17
CA GLU A 117 -5.03 -26.84 0.81
C GLU A 117 -3.56 -27.26 0.66
N ASP A 118 -2.76 -26.38 0.06
CA ASP A 118 -1.32 -26.51 0.00
C ASP A 118 -0.68 -25.33 0.77
N PRO A 119 -0.20 -25.56 1.98
CA PRO A 119 0.41 -24.51 2.80
C PRO A 119 1.78 -24.05 2.30
N THR A 120 2.40 -24.77 1.34
CA THR A 120 3.77 -24.51 0.89
C THR A 120 3.86 -23.68 -0.39
N ARG A 121 2.72 -23.38 -1.05
CA ARG A 121 2.67 -22.73 -2.38
C ARG A 121 3.02 -21.24 -2.38
N TYR A 122 2.78 -20.51 -1.28
CA TYR A 122 2.81 -19.04 -1.27
C TYR A 122 4.18 -18.45 -1.62
N TYR A 123 5.26 -19.06 -1.16
CA TYR A 123 6.60 -18.60 -1.51
C TYR A 123 6.90 -18.78 -3.00
N HIS A 124 6.54 -19.91 -3.56
CA HIS A 124 6.73 -20.20 -4.98
C HIS A 124 5.92 -19.24 -5.85
N GLU A 125 4.64 -19.02 -5.52
CA GLU A 125 3.78 -18.07 -6.22
C GLU A 125 4.33 -16.64 -6.17
N LEU A 126 4.80 -16.18 -5.01
CA LEU A 126 5.45 -14.87 -4.87
C LEU A 126 6.71 -14.78 -5.73
N HIS A 127 7.54 -15.81 -5.68
CA HIS A 127 8.81 -15.88 -6.41
C HIS A 127 8.57 -15.83 -7.92
N GLU A 128 7.64 -16.62 -8.45
CA GLU A 128 7.26 -16.63 -9.88
C GLU A 128 6.72 -15.27 -10.35
N LYS A 129 5.94 -14.55 -9.53
CA LYS A 129 5.43 -13.23 -9.91
C LYS A 129 6.53 -12.21 -10.17
N PHE A 130 7.63 -12.30 -9.45
CA PHE A 130 8.78 -11.42 -9.63
C PHE A 130 9.86 -11.98 -10.58
N ALA A 131 9.59 -13.07 -11.32
CA ALA A 131 10.47 -13.53 -12.39
C ALA A 131 10.52 -12.56 -13.60
N LEU A 132 9.46 -11.78 -13.82
CA LEU A 132 9.32 -10.90 -14.97
C LEU A 132 9.76 -9.47 -14.64
N LEU A 133 10.84 -8.99 -15.28
CA LEU A 133 11.35 -7.63 -15.08
C LEU A 133 10.28 -6.52 -15.23
N PRO A 134 9.38 -6.53 -16.24
CA PRO A 134 8.34 -5.50 -16.32
C PRO A 134 7.43 -5.47 -15.08
N ARG A 135 7.17 -6.62 -14.47
CA ARG A 135 6.38 -6.70 -13.23
C ARG A 135 7.12 -6.07 -12.06
N VAL A 136 8.40 -6.40 -11.89
CA VAL A 136 9.27 -5.82 -10.87
C VAL A 136 9.33 -4.30 -11.00
N ILE A 137 9.52 -3.78 -12.22
CA ILE A 137 9.55 -2.33 -12.47
C ILE A 137 8.22 -1.68 -12.07
N ALA A 138 7.09 -2.27 -12.44
CA ALA A 138 5.77 -1.75 -12.06
C ALA A 138 5.59 -1.66 -10.54
N TYR A 139 6.02 -2.69 -9.81
CA TYR A 139 5.95 -2.72 -8.35
C TYR A 139 6.90 -1.71 -7.71
N VAL A 140 8.14 -1.61 -8.18
CA VAL A 140 9.14 -0.65 -7.67
C VAL A 140 8.64 0.79 -7.86
N VAL A 141 8.14 1.12 -9.05
CA VAL A 141 7.55 2.43 -9.33
C VAL A 141 6.35 2.70 -8.42
N ALA A 142 5.47 1.72 -8.24
CA ALA A 142 4.32 1.84 -7.37
C ALA A 142 4.71 2.07 -5.90
N PHE A 143 5.71 1.36 -5.38
CA PHE A 143 6.21 1.54 -4.02
C PHE A 143 6.86 2.91 -3.81
N PHE A 144 7.53 3.45 -4.83
CA PHE A 144 8.01 4.83 -4.80
C PHE A 144 6.85 5.83 -4.64
N PHE A 145 5.79 5.70 -5.46
CA PHE A 145 4.61 6.55 -5.33
C PHE A 145 3.84 6.31 -4.03
N LEU A 146 3.82 5.08 -3.50
CA LEU A 146 3.27 4.78 -2.19
C LEU A 146 4.02 5.54 -1.09
N SER A 147 5.36 5.59 -1.15
CA SER A 147 6.16 6.38 -0.20
C SER A 147 5.77 7.85 -0.22
N LEU A 148 5.66 8.46 -1.41
CA LEU A 148 5.22 9.86 -1.56
C LEU A 148 3.80 10.09 -1.03
N HIS A 149 2.89 9.15 -1.30
CA HIS A 149 1.51 9.21 -0.81
C HIS A 149 1.43 9.13 0.71
N LEU A 150 2.20 8.23 1.32
CA LEU A 150 2.27 8.06 2.77
C LEU A 150 2.92 9.27 3.47
N LEU A 151 4.00 9.84 2.91
CA LEU A 151 4.66 11.02 3.46
C LEU A 151 3.69 12.19 3.63
N HIS A 152 2.80 12.38 2.65
CA HIS A 152 1.79 13.43 2.74
C HIS A 152 0.59 13.01 3.61
N GLY A 153 0.05 11.81 3.38
CA GLY A 153 -1.17 11.32 4.04
C GLY A 153 -1.00 11.15 5.55
N PHE A 154 0.17 10.70 5.99
CA PHE A 154 0.44 10.48 7.41
C PHE A 154 0.40 11.79 8.20
N GLN A 155 1.08 12.83 7.71
CA GLN A 155 1.07 14.14 8.37
C GLN A 155 -0.34 14.73 8.43
N SER A 156 -1.11 14.61 7.35
CA SER A 156 -2.47 15.11 7.26
C SER A 156 -3.43 14.37 8.21
N SER A 157 -3.30 13.06 8.36
CA SER A 157 -4.19 12.25 9.20
C SER A 157 -4.10 12.60 10.69
N PHE A 158 -2.89 12.82 11.21
CA PHE A 158 -2.72 13.21 12.63
C PHE A 158 -3.23 14.62 12.95
N GLN A 159 -3.18 15.52 11.96
CA GLN A 159 -3.78 16.84 12.11
C GLN A 159 -5.31 16.77 12.15
N SER A 160 -5.90 15.95 11.30
CA SER A 160 -7.37 15.79 11.21
C SER A 160 -8.00 15.14 12.45
N VAL A 161 -7.29 14.21 13.08
CA VAL A 161 -7.76 13.50 14.30
C VAL A 161 -7.53 14.34 15.57
N GLY A 162 -6.82 15.47 15.48
CA GLY A 162 -6.58 16.36 16.63
C GLY A 162 -5.56 15.83 17.67
N VAL A 163 -4.89 14.72 17.38
CA VAL A 163 -3.87 14.13 18.28
C VAL A 163 -2.55 14.89 18.19
N SER A 164 -2.36 15.68 17.15
CA SER A 164 -1.16 16.47 16.92
C SER A 164 -1.19 17.79 17.71
N THR A 165 -0.69 17.77 18.94
CA THR A 165 -0.39 18.97 19.72
C THR A 165 0.97 19.57 19.32
N ASN A 166 1.25 20.83 19.68
CA ASN A 166 2.55 21.45 19.40
C ASN A 166 3.74 20.66 19.99
N LYS A 167 3.52 19.91 21.08
CA LYS A 167 4.56 19.09 21.74
C LYS A 167 4.78 17.75 21.04
N THR A 168 3.72 17.11 20.53
CA THR A 168 3.76 15.75 19.97
C THR A 168 3.98 15.76 18.45
N ARG A 169 3.71 16.87 17.78
CA ARG A 169 3.77 17.02 16.32
C ARG A 169 5.11 16.59 15.71
N LEU A 170 6.22 17.02 16.34
CA LEU A 170 7.55 16.65 15.83
C LEU A 170 7.80 15.14 15.88
N THR A 171 7.40 14.50 16.97
CA THR A 171 7.55 13.05 17.15
C THR A 171 6.68 12.27 16.16
N PHE A 172 5.41 12.63 16.02
CA PHE A 172 4.52 11.97 15.06
C PHE A 172 4.99 12.16 13.61
N ASN A 173 5.44 13.35 13.25
CA ASN A 173 5.99 13.58 11.91
C ASN A 173 7.25 12.74 11.67
N LYS A 174 8.14 12.61 12.65
CA LYS A 174 9.34 11.79 12.54
C LYS A 174 9.02 10.32 12.37
N ILE A 175 8.13 9.77 13.21
CA ILE A 175 7.67 8.38 13.11
C ILE A 175 6.98 8.13 11.77
N GLY A 176 6.10 9.04 11.36
CA GLY A 176 5.40 8.95 10.09
C GLY A 176 6.31 8.97 8.88
N ASN A 177 7.33 9.82 8.88
CA ASN A 177 8.30 9.89 7.80
C ASN A 177 9.15 8.62 7.73
N ILE A 178 9.59 8.09 8.89
CA ILE A 178 10.32 6.81 8.92
C ILE A 178 9.46 5.69 8.35
N PHE A 179 8.22 5.57 8.78
CA PHE A 179 7.29 4.56 8.28
C PHE A 179 7.05 4.70 6.78
N ALA A 180 6.78 5.93 6.30
CA ALA A 180 6.47 6.23 4.92
C ALA A 180 7.63 5.96 3.95
N ILE A 181 8.87 5.94 4.45
CA ILE A 181 10.05 5.62 3.65
C ILE A 181 10.45 4.15 3.84
N ALA A 182 10.59 3.69 5.09
CA ALA A 182 11.14 2.38 5.39
C ALA A 182 10.27 1.22 4.87
N VAL A 183 8.94 1.32 5.02
CA VAL A 183 8.05 0.23 4.61
C VAL A 183 7.99 0.07 3.08
N PRO A 184 7.75 1.12 2.26
CA PRO A 184 7.81 0.98 0.81
C PRO A 184 9.20 0.59 0.28
N PHE A 185 10.26 1.13 0.89
CA PHE A 185 11.62 0.73 0.53
C PHE A 185 11.88 -0.76 0.81
N GLY A 186 11.41 -1.26 1.94
CA GLY A 186 11.49 -2.68 2.25
C GLY A 186 10.76 -3.56 1.24
N PHE A 187 9.58 -3.15 0.75
CA PHE A 187 8.89 -3.85 -0.34
C PHE A 187 9.67 -3.81 -1.66
N ILE A 188 10.38 -2.70 -1.96
CA ILE A 188 11.29 -2.65 -3.11
C ILE A 188 12.40 -3.69 -2.97
N VAL A 189 13.00 -3.80 -1.78
CA VAL A 189 14.04 -4.81 -1.50
C VAL A 189 13.49 -6.22 -1.70
N ILE A 190 12.28 -6.52 -1.21
CA ILE A 190 11.64 -7.83 -1.39
C ILE A 190 11.44 -8.15 -2.88
N ALA A 191 10.88 -7.22 -3.65
CA ALA A 191 10.66 -7.42 -5.08
C ALA A 191 11.95 -7.66 -5.86
N LEU A 192 13.00 -6.86 -5.56
CA LEU A 192 14.30 -7.02 -6.17
C LEU A 192 15.00 -8.32 -5.75
N PHE A 193 14.91 -8.72 -4.50
CA PHE A 193 15.45 -9.97 -3.99
C PHE A 193 14.88 -11.16 -4.76
N HIS A 194 13.57 -11.27 -4.87
CA HIS A 194 12.93 -12.37 -5.59
C HIS A 194 13.28 -12.37 -7.08
N TYR A 195 13.50 -11.21 -7.70
CA TYR A 195 13.97 -11.13 -9.08
C TYR A 195 15.43 -11.61 -9.22
N LEU A 196 16.33 -11.10 -8.39
CA LEU A 196 17.77 -11.38 -8.50
C LEU A 196 18.14 -12.80 -8.11
N THR A 197 17.34 -13.47 -7.27
CA THR A 197 17.60 -14.86 -6.85
C THR A 197 17.10 -15.90 -7.85
N GLN A 198 16.42 -15.47 -8.94
CA GLN A 198 15.99 -16.35 -10.05
C GLN A 198 16.95 -16.29 -11.25
N HIS A 199 17.79 -15.27 -11.30
CA HIS A 199 18.75 -15.00 -12.39
C HIS A 199 20.18 -14.98 -11.86
#